data_be64bf3b79faa431878bbafa8622be3e
#
_entry.id   be64bf3b79faa431878bbafa8622be3e
#
_cell.length_a   1.000
_cell.length_b   1.000
_cell.length_c   1.000
_cell.angle_alpha   90.00
_cell.angle_beta   90.00
_cell.angle_gamma   90.00
#
_symmetry.space_group_name_H-M   'P 1'
#
loop_
_entity.id
_entity.type
_entity.pdbx_description
1 polymer ?
#
loop_
_entity_poly.entity_id
_entity_poly.type
_entity_poly.pdbx_seq_one_letter_code
_entity_poly.pdbx_strand_id
1 'polypeptide(L)'
;MSFNLGELINFINPLHIILGINLGTINLNASTMMNSGSVSIHLGVLLIGLIPLFALLLSSVIFIKNKNAQDILHNSVGVGATYGLMLVIISIFSSTSSSISQMINYGLAVSYRYNILELFLNGFILGFISTYLIGYKKKYFGQNIYLDIKKAINTILILYIAVFVILLGISIVDNGYLYELGLYNYSRNTTFILSQLASYILAFANIVPTTIGSNKLSILSIINGGLLFDTKLMLISIIFLSLLVLILTGYNLRKKFKNSSSNIVLIFSICYSIIITILSSFSVIYVGGNMPLLQMNSYLGNIFMGSGIFTTLIISFIYSYIILKIGYTLSDFE
;
A
#
# COMPACT_ATOMS: atom_id res chain seq x y z
N MET A 1 -2.86 -21.04 29.07
CA MET A 1 -2.51 -19.67 29.52
C MET A 1 -3.07 -18.69 28.51
N SER A 2 -4.06 -17.89 28.91
CA SER A 2 -4.59 -16.84 28.07
C SER A 2 -3.64 -15.63 28.13
N PHE A 3 -2.99 -15.32 27.04
CA PHE A 3 -2.17 -14.13 26.91
C PHE A 3 -3.10 -12.90 26.99
N ASN A 4 -2.91 -12.06 27.99
CA ASN A 4 -3.76 -10.89 28.18
C ASN A 4 -3.30 -9.79 27.22
N LEU A 5 -3.97 -9.68 26.06
CA LEU A 5 -3.73 -8.63 25.07
C LEU A 5 -3.73 -7.21 25.67
N GLY A 6 -4.40 -7.00 26.80
CA GLY A 6 -4.41 -5.72 27.53
C GLY A 6 -3.03 -5.29 28.02
N GLU A 7 -2.14 -6.22 28.35
CA GLU A 7 -0.78 -5.89 28.78
C GLU A 7 0.14 -5.49 27.61
N LEU A 8 -0.09 -6.04 26.43
CA LEU A 8 0.60 -5.60 25.21
C LEU A 8 0.27 -4.15 24.83
N ILE A 9 -0.95 -3.69 25.12
CA ILE A 9 -1.39 -2.32 24.82
C ILE A 9 -0.60 -1.31 25.66
N ASN A 10 -0.21 -1.64 26.88
CA ASN A 10 0.61 -0.77 27.74
C ASN A 10 2.04 -0.55 27.20
N PHE A 11 2.49 -1.38 26.28
CA PHE A 11 3.79 -1.21 25.60
C PHE A 11 3.71 -0.35 24.33
N ILE A 12 2.52 -0.01 23.84
CA ILE A 12 2.36 0.83 22.65
C ILE A 12 2.55 2.29 23.05
N ASN A 13 3.77 2.76 22.85
CA ASN A 13 4.12 4.17 22.98
C ASN A 13 3.61 4.95 21.74
N PRO A 14 3.20 6.22 21.83
CA PRO A 14 2.90 7.07 20.68
C PRO A 14 3.95 7.05 19.57
N LEU A 15 5.22 6.85 19.89
CA LEU A 15 6.30 6.70 18.93
C LEU A 15 6.11 5.47 18.02
N HIS A 16 5.57 4.37 18.53
CA HIS A 16 5.26 3.19 17.72
C HIS A 16 4.17 3.48 16.70
N ILE A 17 3.21 4.32 17.04
CA ILE A 17 2.16 4.76 16.12
C ILE A 17 2.79 5.57 14.99
N ILE A 18 3.67 6.53 15.32
CA ILE A 18 4.38 7.35 14.32
C ILE A 18 5.18 6.45 13.36
N LEU A 19 5.90 5.47 13.88
CA LEU A 19 6.70 4.56 13.05
C LEU A 19 5.81 3.63 12.20
N GLY A 20 4.71 3.14 12.78
CA GLY A 20 3.75 2.29 12.07
C GLY A 20 3.06 3.00 10.90
N ILE A 21 2.63 4.27 11.06
CA ILE A 21 2.02 5.05 9.97
C ILE A 21 3.02 5.39 8.85
N ASN A 22 4.33 5.31 9.13
CA ASN A 22 5.40 5.44 8.16
C ASN A 22 5.89 4.08 7.63
N LEU A 23 5.07 3.06 7.71
CA LEU A 23 5.33 1.70 7.20
C LEU A 23 6.54 1.01 7.87
N GLY A 24 6.82 1.34 9.13
CA GLY A 24 7.88 0.68 9.90
C GLY A 24 7.50 -0.74 10.30
N THR A 25 8.39 -1.69 10.04
CA THR A 25 8.24 -3.09 10.51
C THR A 25 8.76 -3.23 11.92
N ILE A 26 7.92 -3.72 12.82
CA ILE A 26 8.27 -4.03 14.21
C ILE A 26 8.78 -5.46 14.28
N ASN A 27 10.00 -5.65 14.79
CA ASN A 27 10.54 -6.95 15.10
C ASN A 27 10.47 -7.18 16.62
N LEU A 28 9.66 -8.14 17.02
CA LEU A 28 9.49 -8.59 18.39
C LEU A 28 10.39 -9.80 18.60
N ASN A 29 11.34 -9.72 19.53
CA ASN A 29 12.15 -10.86 19.91
C ASN A 29 11.80 -11.21 21.36
N ALA A 30 11.48 -12.47 21.58
CA ALA A 30 11.26 -13.04 22.91
C ALA A 30 12.25 -14.16 23.16
N SER A 31 12.93 -14.12 24.30
CA SER A 31 13.92 -15.14 24.68
C SER A 31 13.71 -15.57 26.13
N THR A 32 13.84 -16.87 26.36
CA THR A 32 14.00 -17.50 27.68
C THR A 32 15.35 -18.18 27.73
N MET A 33 15.73 -18.74 28.88
CA MET A 33 16.97 -19.51 29.01
C MET A 33 17.07 -20.68 28.02
N MET A 34 15.96 -21.24 27.56
CA MET A 34 15.96 -22.46 26.70
C MET A 34 15.52 -22.20 25.25
N ASN A 35 14.77 -21.16 24.99
CA ASN A 35 14.17 -20.90 23.68
C ASN A 35 14.16 -19.43 23.32
N SER A 36 14.37 -19.12 22.05
CA SER A 36 14.21 -17.77 21.51
C SER A 36 13.27 -17.81 20.29
N GLY A 37 12.53 -16.75 20.10
CA GLY A 37 11.67 -16.59 18.95
C GLY A 37 11.58 -15.14 18.52
N SER A 38 11.27 -14.91 17.24
CA SER A 38 11.06 -13.57 16.69
C SER A 38 9.81 -13.53 15.85
N VAL A 39 9.09 -12.41 15.92
CA VAL A 39 7.95 -12.09 15.06
C VAL A 39 8.15 -10.72 14.46
N SER A 40 7.98 -10.63 13.15
CA SER A 40 7.98 -9.37 12.41
C SER A 40 6.54 -8.99 12.09
N ILE A 41 6.17 -7.75 12.41
CA ILE A 41 4.84 -7.20 12.20
C ILE A 41 4.97 -5.94 11.34
N HIS A 42 4.36 -5.97 10.16
CA HIS A 42 4.21 -4.82 9.28
C HIS A 42 2.72 -4.56 9.07
N LEU A 43 2.26 -3.39 9.51
CA LEU A 43 0.85 -2.99 9.43
C LEU A 43 0.71 -1.81 8.47
N GLY A 44 0.61 -2.09 7.19
CA GLY A 44 0.24 -1.09 6.21
C GLY A 44 -1.27 -0.85 6.26
N VAL A 45 -1.71 0.24 6.89
CA VAL A 45 -3.10 0.67 6.89
C VAL A 45 -3.22 1.90 5.99
N LEU A 46 -3.83 1.71 4.81
CA LEU A 46 -3.86 2.71 3.74
C LEU A 46 -4.28 4.10 4.21
N LEU A 47 -5.42 4.22 4.90
CA LEU A 47 -5.92 5.53 5.33
C LEU A 47 -4.98 6.22 6.33
N ILE A 48 -4.35 5.45 7.20
CA ILE A 48 -3.42 5.98 8.19
C ILE A 48 -2.09 6.35 7.53
N GLY A 49 -1.59 5.51 6.60
CA GLY A 49 -0.37 5.76 5.85
C GLY A 49 -0.43 6.99 4.94
N LEU A 50 -1.64 7.41 4.54
CA LEU A 50 -1.82 8.66 3.78
C LEU A 50 -1.59 9.93 4.64
N ILE A 51 -1.69 9.84 5.96
CA ILE A 51 -1.52 11.02 6.85
C ILE A 51 -0.13 11.67 6.69
N PRO A 52 1.00 10.93 6.84
CA PRO A 52 2.31 11.52 6.64
C PRO A 52 2.54 12.03 5.21
N LEU A 53 1.99 11.34 4.22
CA LEU A 53 2.09 11.77 2.82
C LEU A 53 1.37 13.12 2.62
N PHE A 54 0.14 13.30 3.11
CA PHE A 54 -0.56 14.57 3.02
C PHE A 54 0.13 15.69 3.82
N ALA A 55 0.66 15.40 4.99
CA ALA A 55 1.41 16.37 5.78
C ALA A 55 2.67 16.85 5.04
N LEU A 56 3.41 15.94 4.42
CA LEU A 56 4.58 16.27 3.61
C LEU A 56 4.21 17.04 2.33
N LEU A 57 3.11 16.69 1.66
CA LEU A 57 2.61 17.43 0.50
C LEU A 57 2.25 18.88 0.89
N LEU A 58 1.50 19.08 1.96
CA LEU A 58 1.13 20.42 2.45
C LEU A 58 2.36 21.25 2.83
N SER A 59 3.30 20.66 3.56
CA SER A 59 4.58 21.29 3.90
C SER A 59 5.33 21.71 2.64
N SER A 60 5.42 20.84 1.65
CA SER A 60 6.10 21.10 0.38
C SER A 60 5.47 22.24 -0.43
N VAL A 61 4.14 22.39 -0.40
CA VAL A 61 3.44 23.53 -1.02
C VAL A 61 3.92 24.86 -0.42
N ILE A 62 4.11 24.89 0.89
CA ILE A 62 4.52 26.12 1.60
C ILE A 62 5.97 26.49 1.29
N PHE A 63 6.88 25.50 1.33
CA PHE A 63 8.33 25.77 1.29
C PHE A 63 8.95 25.81 -0.12
N ILE A 64 8.33 25.18 -1.14
CA ILE A 64 8.99 24.94 -2.45
C ILE A 64 8.34 25.69 -3.62
N LYS A 65 7.22 26.35 -3.40
CA LYS A 65 6.35 26.91 -4.45
C LYS A 65 7.02 27.78 -5.52
N ASN A 66 8.20 28.35 -5.31
CA ASN A 66 8.82 29.33 -6.21
C ASN A 66 10.29 29.04 -6.59
N LYS A 67 10.79 27.81 -6.43
CA LYS A 67 12.18 27.48 -6.66
C LYS A 67 12.47 26.99 -8.09
N ASN A 68 13.75 27.04 -8.50
CA ASN A 68 14.23 26.50 -9.78
C ASN A 68 14.29 24.98 -9.77
N ALA A 69 14.37 24.33 -10.95
CA ALA A 69 14.37 22.87 -11.07
C ALA A 69 15.50 22.16 -10.31
N GLN A 70 16.72 22.71 -10.37
CA GLN A 70 17.88 22.16 -9.64
C GLN A 70 17.69 22.28 -8.13
N ASP A 71 17.18 23.42 -7.67
CA ASP A 71 16.88 23.63 -6.24
C ASP A 71 15.78 22.70 -5.75
N ILE A 72 14.80 22.36 -6.59
CA ILE A 72 13.72 21.44 -6.25
C ILE A 72 14.26 20.03 -6.03
N LEU A 73 15.10 19.52 -6.95
CA LEU A 73 15.71 18.22 -6.77
C LEU A 73 16.54 18.14 -5.49
N HIS A 74 17.43 19.15 -5.29
CA HIS A 74 18.30 19.21 -4.11
C HIS A 74 17.46 19.27 -2.81
N ASN A 75 16.43 20.12 -2.78
CA ASN A 75 15.55 20.23 -1.62
C ASN A 75 14.73 18.94 -1.39
N SER A 76 14.31 18.26 -2.46
CA SER A 76 13.56 17.00 -2.33
C SER A 76 14.44 15.90 -1.72
N VAL A 77 15.71 15.82 -2.14
CA VAL A 77 16.69 14.91 -1.53
C VAL A 77 16.93 15.30 -0.07
N GLY A 78 17.08 16.58 0.22
CA GLY A 78 17.27 17.09 1.58
C GLY A 78 16.08 16.76 2.48
N VAL A 79 14.85 17.01 2.05
CA VAL A 79 13.63 16.68 2.82
C VAL A 79 13.48 15.17 3.00
N GLY A 80 13.74 14.39 1.95
CA GLY A 80 13.71 12.92 2.06
C GLY A 80 14.73 12.41 3.08
N ALA A 81 15.99 12.89 2.99
CA ALA A 81 17.04 12.47 3.91
C ALA A 81 16.75 12.88 5.37
N THR A 82 16.33 14.13 5.59
CA THR A 82 16.01 14.61 6.95
C THR A 82 14.81 13.88 7.54
N TYR A 83 13.75 13.65 6.74
CA TYR A 83 12.59 12.90 7.21
C TYR A 83 12.93 11.45 7.53
N GLY A 84 13.67 10.76 6.65
CA GLY A 84 14.17 9.41 6.90
C GLY A 84 15.04 9.32 8.16
N LEU A 85 15.98 10.27 8.37
CA LEU A 85 16.80 10.33 9.58
C LEU A 85 15.96 10.59 10.84
N MET A 86 14.95 11.46 10.77
CA MET A 86 14.03 11.66 11.90
C MET A 86 13.32 10.37 12.30
N LEU A 87 12.83 9.59 11.34
CA LEU A 87 12.20 8.29 11.64
C LEU A 87 13.18 7.30 12.27
N VAL A 88 14.43 7.28 11.83
CA VAL A 88 15.49 6.47 12.44
C VAL A 88 15.74 6.90 13.89
N ILE A 89 15.86 8.20 14.16
CA ILE A 89 16.04 8.72 15.53
C ILE A 89 14.84 8.31 16.40
N ILE A 90 13.61 8.50 15.92
CA ILE A 90 12.41 8.10 16.65
C ILE A 90 12.43 6.58 16.93
N SER A 91 12.92 5.76 15.98
CA SER A 91 12.98 4.31 16.17
C SER A 91 13.97 3.89 17.26
N ILE A 92 15.07 4.61 17.43
CA ILE A 92 16.04 4.37 18.50
C ILE A 92 15.40 4.64 19.86
N PHE A 93 14.68 5.74 19.99
CA PHE A 93 13.97 6.08 21.24
C PHE A 93 12.76 5.19 21.53
N SER A 94 12.15 4.61 20.50
CA SER A 94 11.01 3.71 20.65
C SER A 94 11.42 2.26 20.91
N SER A 95 12.67 1.88 20.60
CA SER A 95 13.18 0.54 20.86
C SER A 95 13.39 0.36 22.35
N THR A 96 12.67 -0.57 22.94
CA THR A 96 12.77 -0.89 24.36
C THR A 96 13.12 -2.38 24.54
N SER A 97 13.96 -2.66 25.50
CA SER A 97 14.17 -4.02 26.01
C SER A 97 13.63 -4.06 27.46
N SER A 98 12.58 -4.80 27.67
CA SER A 98 12.06 -5.03 29.01
C SER A 98 12.20 -6.50 29.39
N SER A 99 12.78 -6.77 30.57
CA SER A 99 12.74 -8.08 31.17
C SER A 99 11.46 -8.17 32.01
N ILE A 100 10.49 -8.93 31.56
CA ILE A 100 9.27 -9.22 32.34
C ILE A 100 9.63 -10.34 33.33
N SER A 101 10.34 -9.98 34.39
CA SER A 101 10.77 -10.92 35.42
C SER A 101 9.62 -11.37 36.35
N GLN A 102 8.49 -10.68 36.33
CA GLN A 102 7.40 -10.92 37.27
C GLN A 102 6.28 -11.85 36.79
N MET A 103 6.19 -12.15 35.48
CA MET A 103 5.05 -12.92 34.97
C MET A 103 5.24 -14.41 34.83
N ILE A 104 6.44 -14.90 34.74
CA ILE A 104 6.70 -16.35 34.64
C ILE A 104 8.03 -16.66 35.35
N ASN A 105 8.06 -17.70 36.17
CA ASN A 105 9.25 -18.22 36.85
C ASN A 105 10.46 -18.57 35.94
N TYR A 106 10.43 -18.18 34.66
CA TYR A 106 11.42 -18.54 33.63
C TYR A 106 12.14 -17.37 32.96
N GLY A 107 12.00 -16.14 33.50
CA GLY A 107 12.77 -14.99 32.99
C GLY A 107 12.55 -14.73 31.48
N LEU A 108 11.37 -14.27 31.08
CA LEU A 108 11.07 -13.89 29.71
C LEU A 108 11.65 -12.49 29.41
N ALA A 109 12.61 -12.40 28.50
CA ALA A 109 13.07 -11.12 27.96
C ALA A 109 12.37 -10.83 26.64
N VAL A 110 11.70 -9.67 26.54
CA VAL A 110 11.05 -9.22 25.32
C VAL A 110 11.72 -7.93 24.84
N SER A 111 12.11 -7.87 23.58
CA SER A 111 12.68 -6.68 22.98
C SER A 111 11.94 -6.32 21.70
N TYR A 112 11.75 -5.00 21.51
CA TYR A 112 11.15 -4.43 20.32
C TYR A 112 12.21 -3.67 19.54
N ARG A 113 12.34 -3.97 18.26
CA ARG A 113 13.26 -3.26 17.36
C ARG A 113 12.59 -2.99 16.03
N TYR A 114 12.89 -1.83 15.46
CA TYR A 114 12.50 -1.49 14.11
C TYR A 114 13.63 -1.77 13.12
N ASN A 115 13.28 -2.06 11.88
CA ASN A 115 14.25 -2.13 10.80
C ASN A 115 14.67 -0.70 10.40
N ILE A 116 15.85 -0.28 10.85
CA ILE A 116 16.36 1.09 10.67
C ILE A 116 16.50 1.46 9.19
N LEU A 117 17.03 0.52 8.38
CA LEU A 117 17.21 0.76 6.94
C LEU A 117 15.87 0.94 6.21
N GLU A 118 14.90 0.09 6.53
CA GLU A 118 13.55 0.17 5.97
C GLU A 118 12.87 1.49 6.33
N LEU A 119 12.93 1.91 7.59
CA LEU A 119 12.38 3.19 8.05
C LEU A 119 13.03 4.38 7.37
N PHE A 120 14.37 4.36 7.24
CA PHE A 120 15.08 5.40 6.52
C PHE A 120 14.63 5.49 5.06
N LEU A 121 14.57 4.35 4.36
CA LEU A 121 14.15 4.29 2.96
C LEU A 121 12.69 4.72 2.78
N ASN A 122 11.78 4.26 3.64
CA ASN A 122 10.38 4.66 3.58
C ASN A 122 10.22 6.16 3.80
N GLY A 123 10.87 6.72 4.82
CA GLY A 123 10.87 8.15 5.08
C GLY A 123 11.50 8.95 3.94
N PHE A 124 12.63 8.49 3.42
CA PHE A 124 13.30 9.12 2.28
C PHE A 124 12.39 9.15 1.05
N ILE A 125 11.79 8.04 0.69
CA ILE A 125 10.90 7.93 -0.48
C ILE A 125 9.67 8.82 -0.30
N LEU A 126 9.03 8.79 0.86
CA LEU A 126 7.87 9.64 1.16
C LEU A 126 8.20 11.13 1.10
N GLY A 127 9.28 11.53 1.76
CA GLY A 127 9.74 12.92 1.77
C GLY A 127 10.19 13.41 0.39
N PHE A 128 10.94 12.58 -0.33
CA PHE A 128 11.41 12.90 -1.68
C PHE A 128 10.24 13.04 -2.66
N ILE A 129 9.38 12.02 -2.76
CA ILE A 129 8.28 12.01 -3.74
C ILE A 129 7.31 13.16 -3.48
N SER A 130 6.88 13.37 -2.24
CA SER A 130 5.93 14.44 -1.92
C SER A 130 6.49 15.83 -2.26
N THR A 131 7.76 16.06 -1.94
CA THR A 131 8.44 17.33 -2.21
C THR A 131 8.70 17.55 -3.69
N TYR A 132 9.15 16.51 -4.37
CA TYR A 132 9.45 16.54 -5.79
C TYR A 132 8.21 16.78 -6.65
N LEU A 133 7.10 16.07 -6.37
CA LEU A 133 5.84 16.23 -7.09
C LEU A 133 5.26 17.65 -6.97
N ILE A 134 5.33 18.26 -5.79
CA ILE A 134 4.84 19.63 -5.57
C ILE A 134 5.76 20.66 -6.21
N GLY A 135 7.07 20.47 -6.10
CA GLY A 135 8.06 21.40 -6.64
C GLY A 135 8.10 21.43 -8.16
N TYR A 136 7.84 20.29 -8.78
CA TYR A 136 7.94 20.13 -10.22
C TYR A 136 6.72 20.74 -10.92
N LYS A 137 6.85 22.00 -11.30
CA LYS A 137 5.82 22.72 -12.07
C LYS A 137 5.83 22.24 -13.53
N LYS A 138 4.68 22.46 -14.20
CA LYS A 138 4.43 22.27 -15.64
C LYS A 138 5.59 22.75 -16.55
N LYS A 139 6.37 23.74 -16.11
CA LYS A 139 7.48 24.35 -16.84
C LYS A 139 8.69 23.41 -17.02
N TYR A 140 8.90 22.45 -16.10
CA TYR A 140 10.09 21.60 -16.07
C TYR A 140 9.86 20.21 -16.65
N PHE A 141 8.67 19.66 -16.46
CA PHE A 141 8.31 18.36 -17.07
C PHE A 141 7.84 18.53 -18.51
N GLY A 142 8.20 19.23 -19.37
CA GLY A 142 7.47 19.34 -20.60
C GLY A 142 5.94 19.16 -20.40
N GLN A 143 5.14 19.95 -21.06
CA GLN A 143 3.69 19.99 -20.83
C GLN A 143 3.00 18.60 -20.87
N ASN A 144 3.57 17.67 -21.62
CA ASN A 144 3.00 16.34 -21.85
C ASN A 144 3.16 15.41 -20.64
N ILE A 145 4.37 15.29 -20.05
CA ILE A 145 4.65 14.37 -18.92
C ILE A 145 3.85 14.78 -17.68
N TYR A 146 3.77 16.08 -17.38
CA TYR A 146 2.95 16.56 -16.25
C TYR A 146 1.48 16.20 -16.40
N LEU A 147 0.94 16.33 -17.62
CA LEU A 147 -0.45 15.97 -17.90
C LEU A 147 -0.68 14.45 -17.77
N ASP A 148 0.30 13.65 -18.13
CA ASP A 148 0.21 12.18 -18.01
C ASP A 148 0.23 11.72 -16.56
N ILE A 149 1.10 12.29 -15.72
CA ILE A 149 1.12 12.02 -14.28
C ILE A 149 -0.22 12.41 -13.65
N LYS A 150 -0.70 13.62 -13.93
CA LYS A 150 -2.00 14.10 -13.40
C LYS A 150 -3.15 13.19 -13.84
N LYS A 151 -3.16 12.76 -15.10
CA LYS A 151 -4.19 11.85 -15.60
C LYS A 151 -4.08 10.47 -14.96
N ALA A 152 -2.86 9.93 -14.78
CA ALA A 152 -2.65 8.66 -14.12
C ALA A 152 -3.19 8.70 -12.68
N ILE A 153 -2.87 9.76 -11.91
CA ILE A 153 -3.39 9.96 -10.56
C ILE A 153 -4.92 10.00 -10.57
N ASN A 154 -5.51 10.80 -11.45
CA ASN A 154 -6.97 10.92 -11.54
C ASN A 154 -7.64 9.59 -11.93
N THR A 155 -7.06 8.84 -12.87
CA THR A 155 -7.58 7.54 -13.30
C THR A 155 -7.58 6.54 -12.14
N ILE A 156 -6.49 6.47 -11.38
CA ILE A 156 -6.39 5.58 -10.23
C ILE A 156 -7.35 6.00 -9.13
N LEU A 157 -7.47 7.31 -8.87
CA LEU A 157 -8.37 7.83 -7.85
C LEU A 157 -9.84 7.54 -8.20
N ILE A 158 -10.23 7.71 -9.46
CA ILE A 158 -11.57 7.35 -9.94
C ILE A 158 -11.81 5.85 -9.76
N LEU A 159 -10.87 5.01 -10.17
CA LEU A 159 -10.98 3.56 -10.01
C LEU A 159 -11.06 3.16 -8.54
N TYR A 160 -10.21 3.72 -7.68
CA TYR A 160 -10.23 3.43 -6.24
C TYR A 160 -11.55 3.82 -5.60
N ILE A 161 -12.06 5.04 -5.88
CA ILE A 161 -13.35 5.50 -5.37
C ILE A 161 -14.49 4.62 -5.89
N ALA A 162 -14.48 4.26 -7.17
CA ALA A 162 -15.50 3.40 -7.75
C ALA A 162 -15.51 2.01 -7.07
N VAL A 163 -14.35 1.39 -6.90
CA VAL A 163 -14.23 0.11 -6.18
C VAL A 163 -14.72 0.25 -4.74
N PHE A 164 -14.29 1.31 -4.04
CA PHE A 164 -14.71 1.55 -2.65
C PHE A 164 -16.22 1.72 -2.52
N VAL A 165 -16.85 2.49 -3.43
CA VAL A 165 -18.31 2.71 -3.44
C VAL A 165 -19.06 1.40 -3.75
N ILE A 166 -18.56 0.59 -4.69
CA ILE A 166 -19.14 -0.73 -5.00
C ILE A 166 -19.10 -1.62 -3.75
N LEU A 167 -17.93 -1.73 -3.09
CA LEU A 167 -17.79 -2.53 -1.88
C LEU A 167 -18.67 -2.04 -0.74
N LEU A 168 -18.78 -0.72 -0.57
CA LEU A 168 -19.64 -0.11 0.43
C LEU A 168 -21.12 -0.41 0.12
N GLY A 169 -21.54 -0.28 -1.13
CA GLY A 169 -22.89 -0.60 -1.55
C GLY A 169 -23.26 -2.07 -1.30
N ILE A 170 -22.36 -2.98 -1.65
CA ILE A 170 -22.57 -4.42 -1.40
C ILE A 170 -22.61 -4.71 0.11
N SER A 171 -21.71 -4.09 0.91
CA SER A 171 -21.67 -4.33 2.36
C SER A 171 -22.89 -3.82 3.12
N ILE A 172 -23.67 -2.89 2.54
CA ILE A 172 -24.96 -2.47 3.11
C ILE A 172 -26.04 -3.54 2.89
N VAL A 173 -25.95 -4.26 1.78
CA VAL A 173 -26.94 -5.29 1.41
C VAL A 173 -26.58 -6.63 2.04
N ASP A 174 -25.34 -7.07 1.90
CA ASP A 174 -24.84 -8.34 2.41
C ASP A 174 -23.34 -8.28 2.67
N ASN A 175 -22.93 -8.77 3.84
CA ASN A 175 -21.54 -8.89 4.24
C ASN A 175 -20.92 -10.28 3.96
N GLY A 176 -21.65 -11.18 3.30
CA GLY A 176 -21.21 -12.55 3.03
C GLY A 176 -19.88 -12.65 2.32
N TYR A 177 -19.59 -11.71 1.40
CA TYR A 177 -18.30 -11.66 0.69
C TYR A 177 -17.08 -11.38 1.62
N LEU A 178 -17.29 -10.65 2.73
CA LEU A 178 -16.23 -10.44 3.75
C LEU A 178 -15.90 -11.74 4.47
N TYR A 179 -16.91 -12.57 4.70
CA TYR A 179 -16.72 -13.89 5.27
C TYR A 179 -15.92 -14.80 4.34
N GLU A 180 -16.26 -14.81 3.05
CA GLU A 180 -15.53 -15.59 2.05
C GLU A 180 -14.09 -15.17 1.86
N LEU A 181 -13.83 -13.87 1.96
CA LEU A 181 -12.48 -13.32 1.90
C LEU A 181 -11.69 -13.49 3.22
N GLY A 182 -12.31 -14.12 4.26
CA GLY A 182 -11.66 -14.37 5.55
C GLY A 182 -11.53 -13.13 6.44
N LEU A 183 -12.38 -12.11 6.21
CA LEU A 183 -12.33 -10.83 6.93
C LEU A 183 -13.47 -10.62 7.93
N TYR A 184 -14.29 -11.62 8.18
CA TYR A 184 -15.50 -11.52 9.02
C TYR A 184 -15.25 -11.05 10.45
N ASN A 185 -14.15 -11.45 11.08
CA ASN A 185 -13.81 -11.07 12.45
C ASN A 185 -13.51 -9.56 12.63
N TYR A 186 -13.39 -8.83 11.53
CA TYR A 186 -13.04 -7.41 11.52
C TYR A 186 -14.22 -6.48 11.25
N SER A 187 -15.45 -7.00 11.25
CA SER A 187 -16.68 -6.28 10.87
C SER A 187 -17.01 -5.02 11.70
N ARG A 188 -16.40 -4.86 12.89
CA ARG A 188 -16.63 -3.67 13.75
C ARG A 188 -16.09 -2.36 13.18
N ASN A 189 -15.09 -2.39 12.30
CA ASN A 189 -14.46 -1.20 11.71
C ASN A 189 -14.60 -1.22 10.18
N THR A 190 -15.82 -1.36 9.70
CA THR A 190 -16.17 -1.59 8.30
C THR A 190 -15.48 -0.63 7.33
N THR A 191 -15.44 0.67 7.62
CA THR A 191 -14.86 1.68 6.72
C THR A 191 -13.35 1.47 6.50
N PHE A 192 -12.60 1.18 7.55
CA PHE A 192 -11.15 0.91 7.44
C PHE A 192 -10.89 -0.36 6.63
N ILE A 193 -11.67 -1.41 6.90
CA ILE A 193 -11.54 -2.69 6.20
C ILE A 193 -11.89 -2.53 4.74
N LEU A 194 -12.98 -1.83 4.42
CA LEU A 194 -13.39 -1.59 3.04
C LEU A 194 -12.38 -0.75 2.27
N SER A 195 -11.77 0.26 2.90
CA SER A 195 -10.71 1.04 2.24
C SER A 195 -9.48 0.20 1.93
N GLN A 196 -9.09 -0.68 2.86
CA GLN A 196 -7.99 -1.60 2.69
C GLN A 196 -8.30 -2.63 1.60
N LEU A 197 -9.49 -3.22 1.67
CA LEU A 197 -9.99 -4.18 0.69
C LEU A 197 -10.08 -3.56 -0.72
N ALA A 198 -10.51 -2.30 -0.82
CA ALA A 198 -10.57 -1.59 -2.09
C ALA A 198 -9.19 -1.50 -2.76
N SER A 199 -8.11 -1.29 -1.99
CA SER A 199 -6.76 -1.28 -2.55
C SER A 199 -6.31 -2.65 -3.04
N TYR A 200 -6.64 -3.72 -2.31
CA TYR A 200 -6.34 -5.09 -2.71
C TYR A 200 -7.09 -5.49 -3.98
N ILE A 201 -8.39 -5.17 -4.03
CA ILE A 201 -9.24 -5.46 -5.19
C ILE A 201 -8.83 -4.59 -6.39
N LEU A 202 -8.40 -3.35 -6.18
CA LEU A 202 -7.86 -2.52 -7.25
C LEU A 202 -6.57 -3.10 -7.84
N ALA A 203 -5.64 -3.59 -7.00
CA ALA A 203 -4.45 -4.29 -7.48
C ALA A 203 -4.85 -5.54 -8.28
N PHE A 204 -5.80 -6.32 -7.76
CA PHE A 204 -6.34 -7.49 -8.43
C PHE A 204 -7.06 -7.15 -9.75
N ALA A 205 -7.80 -6.04 -9.84
CA ALA A 205 -8.43 -5.55 -11.07
C ALA A 205 -7.41 -5.22 -12.17
N ASN A 206 -6.16 -4.97 -11.80
CA ASN A 206 -5.02 -4.87 -12.71
C ASN A 206 -4.30 -6.21 -12.93
N ILE A 207 -4.99 -7.32 -12.69
CA ILE A 207 -4.51 -8.70 -12.87
C ILE A 207 -3.35 -9.07 -11.92
N VAL A 208 -3.04 -8.24 -10.94
CA VAL A 208 -1.99 -8.50 -9.95
C VAL A 208 -2.46 -9.58 -8.96
N PRO A 209 -1.72 -10.68 -8.79
CA PRO A 209 -2.04 -11.66 -7.74
C PRO A 209 -1.98 -11.02 -6.36
N THR A 210 -3.07 -11.16 -5.61
CA THR A 210 -3.24 -10.50 -4.31
C THR A 210 -3.72 -11.51 -3.28
N THR A 211 -3.17 -11.46 -2.08
CA THR A 211 -3.61 -12.30 -0.96
C THR A 211 -4.51 -11.49 -0.04
N ILE A 212 -5.68 -12.02 0.29
CA ILE A 212 -6.64 -11.41 1.21
C ILE A 212 -7.05 -12.49 2.23
N GLY A 213 -6.75 -12.26 3.50
CA GLY A 213 -6.94 -13.29 4.52
C GLY A 213 -6.14 -14.55 4.21
N SER A 214 -6.80 -15.68 4.12
CA SER A 214 -6.21 -16.97 3.71
C SER A 214 -6.25 -17.21 2.21
N ASN A 215 -6.94 -16.36 1.45
CA ASN A 215 -7.23 -16.58 0.04
C ASN A 215 -6.23 -15.87 -0.88
N LYS A 216 -5.66 -16.62 -1.81
CA LYS A 216 -4.85 -16.07 -2.90
C LYS A 216 -5.75 -15.79 -4.10
N LEU A 217 -6.02 -14.53 -4.35
CA LEU A 217 -6.79 -14.08 -5.51
C LEU A 217 -5.87 -13.96 -6.73
N SER A 218 -6.21 -14.70 -7.77
CA SER A 218 -5.61 -14.60 -9.10
C SER A 218 -6.70 -14.86 -10.14
N ILE A 219 -6.48 -14.56 -11.41
CA ILE A 219 -7.46 -14.90 -12.45
C ILE A 219 -7.77 -16.39 -12.45
N LEU A 220 -6.75 -17.23 -12.30
CA LEU A 220 -6.92 -18.67 -12.23
C LEU A 220 -7.75 -19.10 -11.02
N SER A 221 -7.62 -18.44 -9.88
CA SER A 221 -8.40 -18.77 -8.68
C SER A 221 -9.89 -18.41 -8.84
N ILE A 222 -10.22 -17.38 -9.61
CA ILE A 222 -11.63 -17.06 -9.94
C ILE A 222 -12.23 -18.16 -10.81
N ILE A 223 -11.49 -18.64 -11.82
CA ILE A 223 -11.99 -19.66 -12.73
C ILE A 223 -12.15 -21.00 -12.01
N ASN A 224 -11.12 -21.43 -11.27
CA ASN A 224 -11.02 -22.77 -10.68
C ASN A 224 -11.35 -22.80 -9.18
N GLY A 225 -11.51 -21.63 -8.53
CA GLY A 225 -11.59 -21.54 -7.09
C GLY A 225 -12.99 -21.70 -6.50
N GLY A 226 -13.04 -22.00 -5.20
CA GLY A 226 -14.25 -22.24 -4.40
C GLY A 226 -15.00 -20.98 -3.95
N LEU A 227 -14.80 -19.82 -4.56
CA LEU A 227 -15.56 -18.61 -4.25
C LEU A 227 -17.01 -18.77 -4.70
N LEU A 228 -17.97 -18.24 -3.95
CA LEU A 228 -19.36 -18.21 -4.31
C LEU A 228 -19.58 -17.39 -5.59
N PHE A 229 -20.68 -17.67 -6.28
CA PHE A 229 -21.01 -17.04 -7.55
C PHE A 229 -21.05 -15.50 -7.46
N ASP A 230 -21.65 -14.96 -6.40
CA ASP A 230 -21.81 -13.51 -6.21
C ASP A 230 -20.48 -12.80 -6.03
N THR A 231 -19.55 -13.37 -5.24
CA THR A 231 -18.20 -12.82 -5.06
C THR A 231 -17.39 -12.88 -6.36
N LYS A 232 -17.52 -13.96 -7.14
CA LYS A 232 -16.90 -14.06 -8.48
C LYS A 232 -17.43 -12.97 -9.41
N LEU A 233 -18.75 -12.80 -9.46
CA LEU A 233 -19.40 -11.82 -10.32
C LEU A 233 -18.98 -10.39 -9.95
N MET A 234 -18.89 -10.08 -8.65
CA MET A 234 -18.37 -8.82 -8.15
C MET A 234 -16.94 -8.57 -8.64
N LEU A 235 -16.04 -9.54 -8.46
CA LEU A 235 -14.63 -9.40 -8.86
C LEU A 235 -14.48 -9.24 -10.39
N ILE A 236 -15.23 -10.00 -11.18
CA ILE A 236 -15.24 -9.89 -12.64
C ILE A 236 -15.76 -8.52 -13.07
N SER A 237 -16.81 -8.03 -12.45
CA SER A 237 -17.38 -6.70 -12.75
C SER A 237 -16.38 -5.57 -12.49
N ILE A 238 -15.58 -5.68 -11.43
CA ILE A 238 -14.54 -4.70 -11.11
C ILE A 238 -13.37 -4.77 -12.11
N ILE A 239 -12.97 -5.97 -12.53
CA ILE A 239 -11.97 -6.13 -13.61
C ILE A 239 -12.47 -5.46 -14.90
N PHE A 240 -13.72 -5.71 -15.27
CA PHE A 240 -14.33 -5.11 -16.46
C PHE A 240 -14.41 -3.58 -16.36
N LEU A 241 -14.75 -3.05 -15.19
CA LEU A 241 -14.72 -1.60 -14.92
C LEU A 241 -13.30 -1.02 -15.12
N SER A 242 -12.29 -1.70 -14.59
CA SER A 242 -10.88 -1.28 -14.77
C SER A 242 -10.48 -1.26 -16.25
N LEU A 243 -10.85 -2.29 -17.01
CA LEU A 243 -10.65 -2.37 -18.45
C LEU A 243 -11.29 -1.18 -19.19
N LEU A 244 -12.58 -0.93 -18.93
CA LEU A 244 -13.31 0.17 -19.57
C LEU A 244 -12.67 1.52 -19.29
N VAL A 245 -12.34 1.81 -18.02
CA VAL A 245 -11.73 3.09 -17.64
C VAL A 245 -10.36 3.27 -18.32
N LEU A 246 -9.53 2.22 -18.41
CA LEU A 246 -8.25 2.29 -19.08
C LEU A 246 -8.39 2.47 -20.60
N ILE A 247 -9.33 1.77 -21.25
CA ILE A 247 -9.62 1.94 -22.68
C ILE A 247 -10.06 3.38 -22.97
N LEU A 248 -11.03 3.91 -22.20
CA LEU A 248 -11.48 5.28 -22.34
C LEU A 248 -10.37 6.31 -22.08
N THR A 249 -9.49 6.01 -21.15
CA THR A 249 -8.32 6.85 -20.89
C THR A 249 -7.37 6.85 -22.07
N GLY A 250 -7.08 5.69 -22.66
CA GLY A 250 -6.25 5.56 -23.87
C GLY A 250 -6.85 6.33 -25.06
N TYR A 251 -8.14 6.16 -25.30
CA TYR A 251 -8.88 6.89 -26.33
C TYR A 251 -8.78 8.43 -26.13
N ASN A 252 -9.01 8.92 -24.91
CA ASN A 252 -8.91 10.34 -24.58
C ASN A 252 -7.46 10.86 -24.67
N LEU A 253 -6.45 10.03 -24.44
CA LEU A 253 -5.06 10.41 -24.62
C LEU A 253 -4.77 10.70 -26.10
N ARG A 254 -5.21 9.85 -27.03
CA ARG A 254 -5.03 10.05 -28.48
C ARG A 254 -5.71 11.31 -28.96
N LYS A 255 -6.98 11.49 -28.60
CA LYS A 255 -7.77 12.67 -29.02
C LYS A 255 -7.13 14.01 -28.60
N LYS A 256 -6.48 14.02 -27.42
CA LYS A 256 -5.82 15.23 -26.89
C LYS A 256 -4.43 15.46 -27.49
N PHE A 257 -3.73 14.41 -27.90
CA PHE A 257 -2.34 14.48 -28.34
C PHE A 257 -2.16 13.93 -29.75
N LYS A 258 -3.02 14.36 -30.70
CA LYS A 258 -3.04 13.90 -32.10
C LYS A 258 -1.67 13.88 -32.78
N ASN A 259 -0.75 14.77 -32.42
CA ASN A 259 0.57 14.94 -33.05
C ASN A 259 1.76 14.45 -32.21
N SER A 260 1.52 13.80 -31.08
CA SER A 260 2.63 13.37 -30.24
C SER A 260 2.91 11.87 -30.37
N SER A 261 4.18 11.53 -30.21
CA SER A 261 4.72 10.19 -30.40
C SER A 261 4.04 9.13 -29.50
N SER A 262 4.12 7.86 -29.89
CA SER A 262 3.67 6.66 -29.16
C SER A 262 4.18 6.55 -27.72
N ASN A 263 5.13 7.38 -27.33
CA ASN A 263 5.73 7.40 -25.99
C ASN A 263 4.77 7.84 -24.88
N ILE A 264 3.66 8.53 -25.21
CA ILE A 264 2.68 8.98 -24.19
C ILE A 264 2.04 7.81 -23.46
N VAL A 265 1.63 6.77 -24.19
CA VAL A 265 1.03 5.58 -23.58
C VAL A 265 2.03 4.89 -22.65
N LEU A 266 3.31 4.83 -23.05
CA LEU A 266 4.37 4.24 -22.24
C LEU A 266 4.60 5.04 -20.95
N ILE A 267 4.74 6.38 -21.06
CA ILE A 267 4.95 7.26 -19.91
C ILE A 267 3.77 7.16 -18.95
N PHE A 268 2.54 7.21 -19.46
CA PHE A 268 1.34 7.06 -18.64
C PHE A 268 1.35 5.71 -17.91
N SER A 269 1.66 4.61 -18.60
CA SER A 269 1.67 3.26 -18.01
C SER A 269 2.72 3.12 -16.91
N ILE A 270 3.90 3.74 -17.08
CA ILE A 270 4.94 3.80 -16.04
C ILE A 270 4.41 4.55 -14.82
N CYS A 271 3.86 5.75 -15.01
CA CYS A 271 3.31 6.54 -13.91
C CYS A 271 2.17 5.79 -13.20
N TYR A 272 1.26 5.19 -13.96
CA TYR A 272 0.16 4.41 -13.45
C TYR A 272 0.64 3.23 -12.59
N SER A 273 1.58 2.44 -13.09
CA SER A 273 2.11 1.29 -12.35
C SER A 273 2.84 1.69 -11.07
N ILE A 274 3.61 2.77 -11.09
CA ILE A 274 4.29 3.30 -9.89
C ILE A 274 3.26 3.70 -8.84
N ILE A 275 2.20 4.42 -9.21
CA ILE A 275 1.18 4.90 -8.27
C ILE A 275 0.38 3.71 -7.69
N ILE A 276 0.00 2.74 -8.51
CA ILE A 276 -0.66 1.50 -8.02
C ILE A 276 0.25 0.75 -7.05
N THR A 277 1.55 0.66 -7.35
CA THR A 277 2.51 -0.02 -6.48
C THR A 277 2.65 0.70 -5.15
N ILE A 278 2.73 2.02 -5.14
CA ILE A 278 2.76 2.82 -3.90
C ILE A 278 1.48 2.58 -3.09
N LEU A 279 0.31 2.69 -3.71
CA LEU A 279 -0.98 2.47 -3.05
C LEU A 279 -1.07 1.06 -2.45
N SER A 280 -0.64 0.06 -3.21
CA SER A 280 -0.60 -1.33 -2.75
C SER A 280 0.38 -1.52 -1.59
N SER A 281 1.56 -0.89 -1.63
CA SER A 281 2.56 -0.97 -0.56
C SER A 281 2.04 -0.38 0.76
N PHE A 282 1.29 0.72 0.70
CA PHE A 282 0.63 1.29 1.89
C PHE A 282 -0.44 0.38 2.49
N SER A 283 -0.85 -0.64 1.77
CA SER A 283 -1.92 -1.55 2.19
C SER A 283 -1.40 -2.93 2.62
N VAL A 284 -0.11 -3.21 2.53
CA VAL A 284 0.44 -4.53 2.89
C VAL A 284 0.37 -4.74 4.39
N ILE A 285 -0.22 -5.87 4.80
CA ILE A 285 -0.17 -6.37 6.17
C ILE A 285 0.65 -7.66 6.16
N TYR A 286 1.68 -7.70 6.98
CA TYR A 286 2.51 -8.88 7.17
C TYR A 286 2.72 -9.15 8.66
N VAL A 287 2.44 -10.36 9.06
CA VAL A 287 2.78 -10.89 10.38
C VAL A 287 3.42 -12.24 10.16
N GLY A 288 4.69 -12.36 10.47
CA GLY A 288 5.40 -13.62 10.28
C GLY A 288 6.54 -13.78 11.26
N GLY A 289 6.85 -15.02 11.58
CA GLY A 289 7.93 -15.34 12.50
C GLY A 289 7.73 -16.68 13.18
N ASN A 290 8.65 -16.98 14.04
CA ASN A 290 8.65 -18.23 14.80
C ASN A 290 8.79 -17.90 16.29
N MET A 291 7.72 -18.13 17.05
CA MET A 291 7.71 -18.00 18.51
C MET A 291 7.32 -19.32 19.17
N PRO A 292 8.24 -20.28 19.32
CA PRO A 292 7.94 -21.57 19.95
C PRO A 292 7.41 -21.44 21.38
N LEU A 293 7.85 -20.39 22.09
CA LEU A 293 7.47 -20.11 23.48
C LEU A 293 5.99 -19.83 23.71
N LEU A 294 5.31 -19.28 22.71
CA LEU A 294 3.91 -18.90 22.80
C LEU A 294 2.98 -19.98 22.23
N GLN A 295 3.50 -21.16 21.87
CA GLN A 295 2.78 -22.19 21.09
C GLN A 295 2.08 -21.62 19.84
N MET A 296 2.53 -20.47 19.36
CA MET A 296 1.97 -19.77 18.22
C MET A 296 2.34 -20.41 16.88
N ASN A 297 3.22 -21.41 16.89
CA ASN A 297 3.63 -22.13 15.67
C ASN A 297 2.46 -22.81 14.93
N SER A 298 1.36 -23.08 15.64
CA SER A 298 0.18 -23.71 15.04
C SER A 298 -0.91 -22.75 14.60
N TYR A 299 -0.90 -21.48 15.09
CA TYR A 299 -2.00 -20.55 14.87
C TYR A 299 -1.62 -19.24 14.15
N LEU A 300 -0.36 -18.81 14.24
CA LEU A 300 0.15 -17.66 13.51
C LEU A 300 1.11 -18.16 12.41
N GLY A 301 0.59 -18.90 11.45
CA GLY A 301 1.29 -19.04 10.18
C GLY A 301 1.58 -17.63 9.62
N ASN A 302 2.57 -17.51 8.73
CA ASN A 302 2.86 -16.22 8.09
C ASN A 302 1.59 -15.64 7.47
N ILE A 303 1.04 -14.59 8.11
CA ILE A 303 -0.11 -13.87 7.58
C ILE A 303 0.45 -12.81 6.64
N PHE A 304 0.09 -12.91 5.38
CA PHE A 304 0.40 -11.89 4.38
C PHE A 304 -0.89 -11.46 3.70
N MET A 305 -1.20 -10.17 3.74
CA MET A 305 -2.30 -9.59 2.99
C MET A 305 -1.76 -8.48 2.10
N GLY A 306 -2.11 -8.50 0.84
CA GLY A 306 -1.65 -7.54 -0.15
C GLY A 306 -1.03 -8.21 -1.38
N SER A 307 -0.25 -7.46 -2.11
CA SER A 307 0.48 -7.92 -3.29
C SER A 307 1.97 -7.60 -3.18
N GLY A 308 2.82 -8.40 -3.82
CA GLY A 308 4.26 -8.15 -3.86
C GLY A 308 4.60 -6.88 -4.65
N ILE A 309 5.50 -6.05 -4.15
CA ILE A 309 5.86 -4.75 -4.75
C ILE A 309 6.31 -4.91 -6.21
N PHE A 310 7.29 -5.76 -6.47
CA PHE A 310 7.81 -6.00 -7.83
C PHE A 310 6.77 -6.61 -8.76
N THR A 311 5.97 -7.56 -8.24
CA THR A 311 4.88 -8.19 -8.99
C THR A 311 3.84 -7.16 -9.39
N THR A 312 3.47 -6.27 -8.47
CA THR A 312 2.51 -5.18 -8.73
C THR A 312 3.05 -4.22 -9.78
N LEU A 313 4.31 -3.80 -9.66
CA LEU A 313 4.92 -2.87 -10.60
C LEU A 313 4.93 -3.43 -12.03
N ILE A 314 5.43 -4.64 -12.20
CA ILE A 314 5.60 -5.24 -13.52
C ILE A 314 4.24 -5.59 -14.15
N ILE A 315 3.36 -6.25 -13.41
CA ILE A 315 2.08 -6.71 -13.96
C ILE A 315 1.17 -5.53 -14.27
N SER A 316 1.05 -4.55 -13.36
CA SER A 316 0.22 -3.37 -13.62
C SER A 316 0.76 -2.50 -14.77
N PHE A 317 2.09 -2.46 -14.96
CA PHE A 317 2.70 -1.80 -16.12
C PHE A 317 2.31 -2.49 -17.43
N ILE A 318 2.51 -3.80 -17.54
CA ILE A 318 2.20 -4.56 -18.75
C ILE A 318 0.69 -4.46 -19.06
N TYR A 319 -0.14 -4.67 -18.03
CA TYR A 319 -1.60 -4.61 -18.16
C TYR A 319 -2.06 -3.22 -18.64
N SER A 320 -1.65 -2.17 -17.95
CA SER A 320 -2.07 -0.82 -18.32
C SER A 320 -1.55 -0.42 -19.70
N TYR A 321 -0.32 -0.78 -20.05
CA TYR A 321 0.25 -0.48 -21.36
C TYR A 321 -0.55 -1.13 -22.50
N ILE A 322 -0.89 -2.41 -22.37
CA ILE A 322 -1.66 -3.14 -23.40
C ILE A 322 -3.06 -2.53 -23.54
N ILE A 323 -3.77 -2.34 -22.43
CA ILE A 323 -5.15 -1.86 -22.46
C ILE A 323 -5.25 -0.41 -22.94
N LEU A 324 -4.36 0.46 -22.48
CA LEU A 324 -4.29 1.83 -22.96
C LEU A 324 -3.94 1.91 -24.45
N LYS A 325 -3.05 1.04 -24.93
CA LYS A 325 -2.70 0.99 -26.35
C LYS A 325 -3.89 0.59 -27.21
N ILE A 326 -4.69 -0.37 -26.76
CA ILE A 326 -5.95 -0.74 -27.43
C ILE A 326 -6.88 0.49 -27.50
N GLY A 327 -7.12 1.19 -26.39
CA GLY A 327 -7.93 2.39 -26.39
C GLY A 327 -7.37 3.51 -27.27
N TYR A 328 -6.05 3.67 -27.29
CA TYR A 328 -5.36 4.65 -28.10
C TYR A 328 -5.53 4.38 -29.61
N THR A 329 -5.43 3.11 -30.04
CA THR A 329 -5.61 2.74 -31.45
C THR A 329 -7.07 2.79 -31.90
N LEU A 330 -8.03 2.51 -31.01
CA LEU A 330 -9.45 2.63 -31.35
C LEU A 330 -9.84 4.02 -31.81
N SER A 331 -9.16 5.06 -31.34
CA SER A 331 -9.43 6.45 -31.77
C SER A 331 -8.87 6.81 -33.15
N ASP A 332 -8.10 5.93 -33.79
CA ASP A 332 -7.59 6.14 -35.15
C ASP A 332 -8.63 5.73 -36.21
N PHE A 333 -9.69 5.01 -35.81
CA PHE A 333 -10.77 4.57 -36.70
C PHE A 333 -11.95 5.55 -36.80
N GLU A 334 -11.94 6.66 -36.05
CA GLU A 334 -12.83 7.79 -36.16
C GLU A 334 -12.15 8.98 -36.86
#